data_c78bac41842102ae6c01febd2ae28673
#
_entry.id   c78bac41842102ae6c01febd2ae28673
#
_cell.length_a   1.000
_cell.length_b   1.000
_cell.length_c   1.000
_cell.angle_alpha   90.00
_cell.angle_beta   90.00
_cell.angle_gamma   90.00
#
_symmetry.space_group_name_H-M   'P 1'
#
loop_
_entity.id
_entity.type
_entity.pdbx_description
1 polymer ?
#
loop_
_entity_poly.entity_id
_entity_poly.type
_entity_poly.pdbx_seq_one_letter_code
_entity_poly.pdbx_strand_id
1 'polypeptide(L)'
;MSPSEHLENEPSIPPSRVLMVDDTPQNLVALEVVLEDLDCELESVSSGQAALGKLLKHDYALVLLDVQMPEMDGFEVAKLMRSNKRTENVPIIFVTAISKETRFVQEGYRTGAVDYLFKPIDPMLLQSKVNFFLGLDQQKKRLEAKLAQARQSEAEMKALYGKE
;
A
#
# COMPACT_ATOMS: atom_id res chain seq x y z
N MET A 1 26.96 -7.78 23.49
CA MET A 1 26.40 -7.70 22.11
C MET A 1 26.38 -6.26 21.67
N SER A 2 27.08 -5.97 20.60
CA SER A 2 27.01 -4.62 19.99
C SER A 2 25.69 -4.45 19.21
N PRO A 3 25.15 -3.22 19.13
CA PRO A 3 23.92 -2.99 18.37
C PRO A 3 23.98 -3.41 16.89
N SER A 4 25.18 -3.52 16.34
CA SER A 4 25.40 -3.94 14.96
C SER A 4 25.18 -5.46 14.73
N GLU A 5 25.31 -6.28 15.76
CA GLU A 5 25.12 -7.74 15.62
C GLU A 5 23.65 -8.14 15.46
N HIS A 6 22.72 -7.32 15.97
CA HIS A 6 21.29 -7.56 15.78
C HIS A 6 20.79 -7.20 14.37
N LEU A 7 21.47 -6.28 13.68
CA LEU A 7 21.10 -5.86 12.34
C LEU A 7 21.52 -6.89 11.28
N GLU A 8 22.59 -7.65 11.53
CA GLU A 8 23.09 -8.65 10.58
C GLU A 8 22.21 -9.92 10.51
N ASN A 9 21.34 -10.13 11.51
CA ASN A 9 20.47 -11.30 11.59
C ASN A 9 19.01 -11.01 11.16
N GLU A 10 18.68 -9.77 10.79
CA GLU A 10 17.35 -9.48 10.28
C GLU A 10 17.21 -9.89 8.82
N PRO A 11 16.09 -10.55 8.46
CA PRO A 11 15.86 -10.93 7.07
C PRO A 11 15.72 -9.70 6.18
N SER A 12 16.28 -9.79 4.98
CA SER A 12 16.04 -8.77 3.95
C SER A 12 14.57 -8.78 3.54
N ILE A 13 13.97 -7.59 3.45
CA ILE A 13 12.59 -7.43 3.01
C ILE A 13 12.54 -6.59 1.73
N PRO A 14 11.58 -6.87 0.82
CA PRO A 14 11.43 -6.04 -0.38
C PRO A 14 10.96 -4.63 -0.01
N PRO A 15 11.31 -3.61 -0.82
CA PRO A 15 10.85 -2.25 -0.58
C PRO A 15 9.34 -2.15 -0.67
N SER A 16 8.77 -1.22 0.07
CA SER A 16 7.34 -0.91 0.02
C SER A 16 7.01 -0.17 -1.27
N ARG A 17 5.85 -0.47 -1.86
CA ARG A 17 5.35 0.21 -3.06
C ARG A 17 4.09 0.98 -2.75
N VAL A 18 4.00 2.19 -3.29
CA VAL A 18 2.80 3.03 -3.23
C VAL A 18 2.30 3.25 -4.65
N LEU A 19 1.05 2.93 -4.90
CA LEU A 19 0.41 3.17 -6.19
C LEU A 19 -0.41 4.45 -6.11
N MET A 20 -0.13 5.38 -7.01
CA MET A 20 -0.85 6.65 -7.14
C MET A 20 -1.73 6.59 -8.39
N VAL A 21 -3.02 6.85 -8.21
CA VAL A 21 -4.02 6.74 -9.28
C VAL A 21 -4.78 8.06 -9.43
N ASP A 22 -4.58 8.73 -10.55
CA ASP A 22 -5.25 10.00 -10.89
C ASP A 22 -5.18 10.18 -12.40
N ASP A 23 -6.29 10.58 -13.03
CA ASP A 23 -6.33 10.78 -14.48
C ASP A 23 -5.67 12.10 -14.94
N THR A 24 -5.30 12.97 -14.01
CA THR A 24 -4.64 14.24 -14.30
C THR A 24 -3.14 14.13 -14.04
N PRO A 25 -2.28 14.19 -15.07
CA PRO A 25 -0.84 13.99 -14.89
C PRO A 25 -0.19 14.97 -13.91
N GLN A 26 -0.64 16.22 -13.86
CA GLN A 26 -0.11 17.23 -12.94
C GLN A 26 -0.33 16.83 -11.47
N ASN A 27 -1.45 16.18 -11.17
CA ASN A 27 -1.74 15.70 -9.82
C ASN A 27 -0.78 14.58 -9.42
N LEU A 28 -0.45 13.68 -10.34
CA LEU A 28 0.52 12.61 -10.09
C LEU A 28 1.93 13.16 -9.85
N VAL A 29 2.34 14.16 -10.63
CA VAL A 29 3.64 14.83 -10.42
C VAL A 29 3.69 15.50 -9.05
N ALA A 30 2.60 16.18 -8.65
CA ALA A 30 2.53 16.83 -7.33
C ALA A 30 2.65 15.83 -6.19
N LEU A 31 1.99 14.68 -6.28
CA LEU A 31 2.10 13.61 -5.28
C LEU A 31 3.52 13.05 -5.23
N GLU A 32 4.13 12.80 -6.37
CA GLU A 32 5.48 12.27 -6.48
C GLU A 32 6.50 13.19 -5.81
N VAL A 33 6.42 14.50 -6.05
CA VAL A 33 7.31 15.48 -5.42
C VAL A 33 7.20 15.45 -3.91
N VAL A 34 5.99 15.37 -3.37
CA VAL A 34 5.75 15.33 -1.92
C VAL A 34 6.30 14.04 -1.31
N LEU A 35 6.23 12.91 -2.03
CA LEU A 35 6.54 11.59 -1.50
C LEU A 35 7.94 11.07 -1.89
N GLU A 36 8.69 11.80 -2.72
CA GLU A 36 9.98 11.32 -3.27
C GLU A 36 11.04 11.00 -2.21
N ASP A 37 11.00 11.69 -1.05
CA ASP A 37 11.96 11.48 0.03
C ASP A 37 11.60 10.33 0.96
N LEU A 38 10.42 9.73 0.79
CA LEU A 38 9.99 8.60 1.61
C LEU A 38 10.64 7.30 1.14
N ASP A 39 10.83 6.39 2.08
CA ASP A 39 11.45 5.08 1.81
C ASP A 39 10.45 4.12 1.16
N CYS A 40 10.15 4.36 -0.11
CA CYS A 40 9.24 3.53 -0.88
C CYS A 40 9.47 3.70 -2.38
N GLU A 41 8.99 2.74 -3.15
CA GLU A 41 8.90 2.86 -4.60
C GLU A 41 7.53 3.47 -4.95
N LEU A 42 7.54 4.52 -5.77
CA LEU A 42 6.32 5.17 -6.24
C LEU A 42 6.00 4.72 -7.65
N GLU A 43 4.77 4.30 -7.87
CA GLU A 43 4.25 3.99 -9.20
C GLU A 43 2.99 4.80 -9.44
N SER A 44 2.80 5.29 -10.66
CA SER A 44 1.63 6.08 -11.01
C SER A 44 0.91 5.48 -12.21
N VAL A 45 -0.41 5.53 -12.19
CA VAL A 45 -1.28 5.16 -13.30
C VAL A 45 -2.38 6.19 -13.45
N SER A 46 -2.94 6.30 -14.66
CA SER A 46 -3.90 7.36 -15.00
C SER A 46 -5.33 6.87 -15.15
N SER A 47 -5.63 5.63 -14.83
CA SER A 47 -6.99 5.08 -14.92
C SER A 47 -7.21 3.99 -13.88
N GLY A 48 -8.49 3.73 -13.58
CA GLY A 48 -8.90 2.64 -12.70
C GLY A 48 -8.51 1.27 -13.25
N GLN A 49 -8.65 1.06 -14.54
CA GLN A 49 -8.29 -0.19 -15.20
C GLN A 49 -6.80 -0.46 -15.11
N ALA A 50 -5.97 0.56 -15.34
CA ALA A 50 -4.52 0.44 -15.20
C ALA A 50 -4.12 0.14 -13.76
N ALA A 51 -4.80 0.76 -12.78
CA ALA A 51 -4.58 0.47 -11.36
C ALA A 51 -4.85 -1.00 -11.02
N LEU A 52 -5.98 -1.53 -11.47
CA LEU A 52 -6.34 -2.92 -11.23
C LEU A 52 -5.33 -3.88 -11.89
N GLY A 53 -4.85 -3.55 -13.08
CA GLY A 53 -3.83 -4.33 -13.77
C GLY A 53 -2.53 -4.42 -12.96
N LYS A 54 -2.09 -3.31 -12.39
CA LYS A 54 -0.91 -3.27 -11.51
C LYS A 54 -1.12 -4.06 -10.22
N LEU A 55 -2.28 -3.89 -9.59
CA LEU A 55 -2.62 -4.53 -8.32
C LEU A 55 -2.70 -6.07 -8.43
N LEU A 56 -3.02 -6.59 -9.60
CA LEU A 56 -3.03 -8.03 -9.84
C LEU A 56 -1.63 -8.63 -10.05
N LYS A 57 -0.63 -7.80 -10.33
CA LYS A 57 0.74 -8.26 -10.63
C LYS A 57 1.71 -8.04 -9.48
N HIS A 58 1.51 -7.03 -8.66
CA HIS A 58 2.44 -6.62 -7.62
C HIS A 58 1.73 -6.37 -6.31
N ASP A 59 2.47 -6.47 -5.21
CA ASP A 59 1.99 -6.13 -3.88
C ASP A 59 2.27 -4.65 -3.58
N TYR A 60 1.29 -3.98 -2.98
CA TYR A 60 1.38 -2.56 -2.64
C TYR A 60 1.09 -2.35 -1.16
N ALA A 61 1.87 -1.46 -0.55
CA ALA A 61 1.66 -1.03 0.84
C ALA A 61 0.46 -0.10 0.97
N LEU A 62 0.13 0.64 -0.08
CA LEU A 62 -0.90 1.67 -0.08
C LEU A 62 -1.28 2.05 -1.51
N VAL A 63 -2.56 2.37 -1.70
CA VAL A 63 -3.07 2.98 -2.93
C VAL A 63 -3.61 4.36 -2.59
N LEU A 64 -3.08 5.38 -3.25
CA LEU A 64 -3.62 6.74 -3.24
C LEU A 64 -4.52 6.87 -4.48
N LEU A 65 -5.80 7.05 -4.27
CA LEU A 65 -6.80 6.84 -5.32
C LEU A 65 -7.73 8.04 -5.44
N ASP A 66 -7.71 8.71 -6.60
CA ASP A 66 -8.69 9.74 -6.91
C ASP A 66 -10.06 9.09 -7.15
N VAL A 67 -11.11 9.78 -6.75
CA VAL A 67 -12.49 9.32 -6.93
C VAL A 67 -12.99 9.67 -8.33
N GLN A 68 -12.79 10.91 -8.78
CA GLN A 68 -13.32 11.39 -10.07
C GLN A 68 -12.38 11.04 -11.22
N MET A 69 -12.67 9.94 -11.89
CA MET A 69 -11.96 9.52 -13.09
C MET A 69 -12.96 9.06 -14.15
N PRO A 70 -12.68 9.27 -15.45
CA PRO A 70 -13.56 8.80 -16.50
C PRO A 70 -13.62 7.27 -16.56
N GLU A 71 -14.72 6.73 -17.05
CA GLU A 71 -15.01 5.31 -17.26
C GLU A 71 -15.16 4.51 -15.97
N MET A 72 -14.14 4.48 -15.13
CA MET A 72 -14.15 3.80 -13.84
C MET A 72 -13.69 4.78 -12.77
N ASP A 73 -14.55 5.12 -11.82
CA ASP A 73 -14.21 6.02 -10.73
C ASP A 73 -13.47 5.28 -9.60
N GLY A 74 -12.97 6.04 -8.62
CA GLY A 74 -12.20 5.47 -7.51
C GLY A 74 -13.01 4.54 -6.61
N PHE A 75 -14.31 4.78 -6.44
CA PHE A 75 -15.17 3.89 -5.64
C PHE A 75 -15.33 2.53 -6.32
N GLU A 76 -15.45 2.50 -7.64
CA GLU A 76 -15.53 1.26 -8.40
C GLU A 76 -14.22 0.46 -8.30
N VAL A 77 -13.08 1.13 -8.41
CA VAL A 77 -11.77 0.50 -8.21
C VAL A 77 -11.69 -0.14 -6.82
N ALA A 78 -12.07 0.60 -5.79
CA ALA A 78 -12.05 0.12 -4.41
C ALA A 78 -12.95 -1.10 -4.20
N LYS A 79 -14.16 -1.09 -4.77
CA LYS A 79 -15.06 -2.24 -4.71
C LYS A 79 -14.45 -3.48 -5.35
N LEU A 80 -13.85 -3.33 -6.52
CA LEU A 80 -13.18 -4.43 -7.21
C LEU A 80 -11.97 -4.95 -6.44
N MET A 81 -11.21 -4.06 -5.80
CA MET A 81 -10.12 -4.46 -4.93
C MET A 81 -10.61 -5.32 -3.76
N ARG A 82 -11.71 -4.93 -3.14
CA ARG A 82 -12.27 -5.67 -1.98
C ARG A 82 -12.86 -7.02 -2.35
N SER A 83 -13.23 -7.22 -3.61
CA SER A 83 -13.76 -8.49 -4.09
C SER A 83 -12.70 -9.51 -4.53
N ASN A 84 -11.43 -9.13 -4.56
CA ASN A 84 -10.32 -9.98 -4.97
C ASN A 84 -9.42 -10.29 -3.77
N LYS A 85 -9.14 -11.57 -3.51
CA LYS A 85 -8.32 -12.01 -2.37
C LYS A 85 -6.93 -11.41 -2.35
N ARG A 86 -6.33 -11.16 -3.52
CA ARG A 86 -5.00 -10.57 -3.61
C ARG A 86 -4.97 -9.12 -3.13
N THR A 87 -6.05 -8.38 -3.33
CA THR A 87 -6.11 -6.93 -3.09
C THR A 87 -7.05 -6.51 -1.96
N GLU A 88 -7.79 -7.44 -1.38
CA GLU A 88 -8.85 -7.13 -0.40
C GLU A 88 -8.36 -6.40 0.86
N ASN A 89 -7.10 -6.59 1.22
CA ASN A 89 -6.50 -5.98 2.42
C ASN A 89 -5.55 -4.81 2.12
N VAL A 90 -5.39 -4.43 0.85
CA VAL A 90 -4.52 -3.30 0.50
C VAL A 90 -5.16 -1.99 1.00
N PRO A 91 -4.45 -1.20 1.82
CA PRO A 91 -4.99 0.06 2.31
C PRO A 91 -5.26 1.05 1.17
N ILE A 92 -6.36 1.77 1.28
CA ILE A 92 -6.77 2.79 0.30
C ILE A 92 -6.97 4.12 1.02
N ILE A 93 -6.32 5.17 0.51
CA ILE A 93 -6.62 6.55 0.86
C ILE A 93 -7.17 7.23 -0.40
N PHE A 94 -8.38 7.75 -0.31
CA PHE A 94 -8.92 8.58 -1.39
C PHE A 94 -8.29 9.97 -1.36
N VAL A 95 -7.77 10.43 -2.49
CA VAL A 95 -7.15 11.75 -2.64
C VAL A 95 -7.95 12.50 -3.69
N THR A 96 -8.86 13.35 -3.27
CA THR A 96 -9.89 13.85 -4.18
C THR A 96 -10.29 15.30 -3.92
N ALA A 97 -10.73 15.99 -4.99
CA ALA A 97 -11.35 17.31 -4.91
C ALA A 97 -12.86 17.23 -4.61
N ILE A 98 -13.45 16.04 -4.53
CA ILE A 98 -14.87 15.88 -4.25
C ILE A 98 -15.22 16.47 -2.89
N SER A 99 -16.43 17.03 -2.82
CA SER A 99 -17.01 17.63 -1.62
C SER A 99 -16.89 16.74 -0.37
N LYS A 100 -16.63 17.38 0.76
CA LYS A 100 -16.64 16.74 2.10
C LYS A 100 -18.05 16.33 2.55
N GLU A 101 -19.02 16.28 1.65
CA GLU A 101 -20.37 15.85 1.98
C GLU A 101 -20.35 14.44 2.55
N THR A 102 -21.13 14.25 3.61
CA THR A 102 -21.19 13.00 4.38
C THR A 102 -21.45 11.78 3.51
N ARG A 103 -22.28 11.90 2.47
CA ARG A 103 -22.60 10.76 1.59
C ARG A 103 -21.41 10.22 0.82
N PHE A 104 -20.51 11.10 0.35
CA PHE A 104 -19.30 10.69 -0.38
C PHE A 104 -18.28 10.03 0.56
N VAL A 105 -18.13 10.59 1.75
CA VAL A 105 -17.25 10.02 2.76
C VAL A 105 -17.77 8.64 3.19
N GLN A 106 -19.06 8.50 3.41
CA GLN A 106 -19.67 7.21 3.77
C GLN A 106 -19.53 6.18 2.65
N GLU A 107 -19.71 6.58 1.38
CA GLU A 107 -19.52 5.68 0.24
C GLU A 107 -18.10 5.12 0.18
N GLY A 108 -17.10 5.96 0.42
CA GLY A 108 -15.70 5.52 0.47
C GLY A 108 -15.45 4.54 1.61
N TYR A 109 -15.96 4.79 2.79
CA TYR A 109 -15.81 3.87 3.92
C TYR A 109 -16.54 2.54 3.69
N ARG A 110 -17.65 2.53 2.96
CA ARG A 110 -18.31 1.30 2.53
C ARG A 110 -17.43 0.44 1.61
N THR A 111 -16.56 1.07 0.84
CA THR A 111 -15.59 0.36 0.00
C THR A 111 -14.38 -0.14 0.78
N GLY A 112 -14.34 0.09 2.09
CA GLY A 112 -13.24 -0.32 2.95
C GLY A 112 -12.03 0.60 2.88
N ALA A 113 -12.19 1.86 2.43
CA ALA A 113 -11.12 2.84 2.49
C ALA A 113 -10.78 3.16 3.94
N VAL A 114 -9.50 3.38 4.21
CA VAL A 114 -9.03 3.69 5.56
C VAL A 114 -9.03 5.19 5.85
N ASP A 115 -8.97 6.05 4.82
CA ASP A 115 -8.93 7.49 5.02
C ASP A 115 -9.23 8.27 3.73
N TYR A 116 -9.35 9.58 3.90
CA TYR A 116 -9.54 10.58 2.86
C TYR A 116 -8.54 11.71 3.00
N LEU A 117 -8.07 12.21 1.86
CA LEU A 117 -7.33 13.46 1.76
C LEU A 117 -8.03 14.34 0.71
N PHE A 118 -8.35 15.56 1.07
CA PHE A 118 -9.05 16.50 0.17
C PHE A 118 -8.07 17.48 -0.45
N LYS A 119 -8.20 17.71 -1.76
CA LYS A 119 -7.40 18.72 -2.47
C LYS A 119 -7.88 20.13 -2.11
N PRO A 120 -6.98 21.11 -1.93
CA PRO A 120 -5.53 21.03 -2.06
C PRO A 120 -4.90 20.26 -0.89
N ILE A 121 -3.93 19.40 -1.20
CA ILE A 121 -3.35 18.49 -0.21
C ILE A 121 -2.30 19.20 0.63
N ASP A 122 -2.40 19.00 1.95
CA ASP A 122 -1.34 19.38 2.87
C ASP A 122 -0.17 18.39 2.75
N PRO A 123 1.02 18.81 2.32
CA PRO A 123 2.15 17.90 2.13
C PRO A 123 2.55 17.16 3.39
N MET A 124 2.55 17.83 4.55
CA MET A 124 2.92 17.19 5.81
C MET A 124 1.92 16.12 6.22
N LEU A 125 0.64 16.39 6.02
CA LEU A 125 -0.41 15.42 6.33
C LEU A 125 -0.32 14.20 5.42
N LEU A 126 -0.09 14.41 4.12
CA LEU A 126 0.10 13.32 3.16
C LEU A 126 1.30 12.45 3.53
N GLN A 127 2.46 13.07 3.81
CA GLN A 127 3.67 12.34 4.21
C GLN A 127 3.44 11.53 5.49
N SER A 128 2.79 12.12 6.47
CA SER A 128 2.50 11.46 7.75
C SER A 128 1.63 10.22 7.56
N LYS A 129 0.57 10.35 6.77
CA LYS A 129 -0.34 9.22 6.49
C LYS A 129 0.35 8.13 5.68
N VAL A 130 1.10 8.48 4.67
CA VAL A 130 1.84 7.50 3.86
C VAL A 130 2.89 6.78 4.70
N ASN A 131 3.66 7.51 5.50
CA ASN A 131 4.66 6.91 6.39
C ASN A 131 4.07 5.90 7.37
N PHE A 132 2.87 6.18 7.88
CA PHE A 132 2.18 5.24 8.77
C PHE A 132 1.96 3.89 8.06
N PHE A 133 1.46 3.90 6.84
CA PHE A 133 1.21 2.67 6.08
C PHE A 133 2.48 1.99 5.60
N LEU A 134 3.52 2.75 5.29
CA LEU A 134 4.84 2.18 4.99
C LEU A 134 5.38 1.41 6.20
N GLY A 135 5.24 1.97 7.39
CA GLY A 135 5.65 1.31 8.64
C GLY A 135 4.90 0.00 8.87
N LEU A 136 3.58 -0.01 8.65
CA LEU A 136 2.77 -1.22 8.77
C LEU A 136 3.19 -2.29 7.76
N ASP A 137 3.43 -1.91 6.52
CA ASP A 137 3.86 -2.82 5.46
C ASP A 137 5.21 -3.46 5.78
N GLN A 138 6.17 -2.67 6.22
CA GLN A 138 7.49 -3.16 6.60
C GLN A 138 7.43 -4.09 7.80
N GLN A 139 6.63 -3.77 8.81
CA GLN A 139 6.42 -4.64 9.96
C GLN A 139 5.82 -5.98 9.56
N LYS A 140 4.80 -5.97 8.72
CA LYS A 140 4.17 -7.18 8.19
C LYS A 140 5.18 -8.05 7.45
N LYS A 141 5.97 -7.45 6.56
CA LYS A 141 6.99 -8.16 5.78
C LYS A 141 8.08 -8.76 6.65
N ARG A 142 8.52 -8.05 7.69
CA ARG A 142 9.49 -8.58 8.65
C ARG A 142 8.95 -9.80 9.41
N LEU A 143 7.70 -9.73 9.85
CA LEU A 143 7.04 -10.84 10.54
C LEU A 143 6.89 -12.05 9.62
N GLU A 144 6.48 -11.85 8.37
CA GLU A 144 6.37 -12.91 7.36
C GLU A 144 7.73 -13.57 7.08
N ALA A 145 8.79 -12.76 6.96
CA ALA A 145 10.14 -13.25 6.73
C ALA A 145 10.68 -14.05 7.93
N LYS A 146 10.44 -13.58 9.15
CA LYS A 146 10.82 -14.29 10.37
C LYS A 146 10.06 -15.61 10.50
N LEU A 147 8.79 -15.62 10.17
CA LEU A 147 7.98 -16.84 10.19
C LEU A 147 8.49 -17.86 9.16
N ALA A 148 8.84 -17.40 7.96
CA ALA A 148 9.41 -18.25 6.93
C ALA A 148 10.75 -18.86 7.37
N GLN A 149 11.62 -18.08 8.02
CA GLN A 149 12.87 -18.56 8.58
C GLN A 149 12.65 -19.61 9.67
N ALA A 150 11.70 -19.38 10.57
CA ALA A 150 11.36 -20.31 11.64
C ALA A 150 10.83 -21.64 11.08
N ARG A 151 9.98 -21.59 10.07
CA ARG A 151 9.47 -22.79 9.37
C ARG A 151 10.57 -23.56 8.67
N GLN A 152 11.51 -22.86 8.04
CA GLN A 152 12.65 -23.49 7.38
C GLN A 152 13.55 -24.18 8.39
N SER A 153 13.87 -23.53 9.50
CA SER A 153 14.68 -24.12 10.59
C SER A 153 14.01 -25.36 11.19
N GLU A 154 12.71 -25.31 11.40
CA GLU A 154 11.94 -26.46 11.87
C GLU A 154 11.98 -27.62 10.88
N ALA A 155 11.81 -27.35 9.59
CA ALA A 155 11.88 -28.37 8.54
C ALA A 155 13.28 -28.98 8.45
N GLU A 156 14.34 -28.19 8.58
CA GLU A 156 15.72 -28.66 8.60
C GLU A 156 15.99 -29.56 9.82
N MET A 157 15.51 -29.17 10.99
CA MET A 157 15.62 -30.00 12.20
C MET A 157 14.88 -31.32 12.06
N LYS A 158 13.67 -31.33 11.52
CA LYS A 158 12.92 -32.55 11.24
C LYS A 158 13.64 -33.46 10.25
N ALA A 159 14.27 -32.88 9.24
CA ALA A 159 15.06 -33.64 8.27
C ALA A 159 16.29 -34.30 8.90
N LEU A 160 16.90 -33.66 9.91
CA LEU A 160 18.06 -34.19 10.62
C LEU A 160 17.69 -35.23 11.68
N TYR A 161 16.59 -35.04 12.41
CA TYR A 161 16.22 -35.84 13.58
C TYR A 161 14.96 -36.69 13.37
N GLY A 162 14.24 -36.53 12.29
CA GLY A 162 12.99 -37.24 11.98
C GLY A 162 13.11 -38.45 11.09
N LYS A 163 14.33 -38.95 10.88
CA LYS A 163 14.59 -40.15 10.08
C LYS A 163 14.58 -41.42 10.92
N GLU A 164 13.48 -41.71 11.53
CA GLU A 164 13.29 -43.03 12.08
C GLU A 164 12.35 -43.84 11.23
#